data_5b2a8fb5295c971afb37053875e84063
#
_entry.id   5b2a8fb5295c971afb37053875e84063
#
_cell.length_a   1.000
_cell.length_b   1.000
_cell.length_c   1.000
_cell.angle_alpha   90.00
_cell.angle_beta   90.00
_cell.angle_gamma   90.00
#
_symmetry.space_group_name_H-M   'P 1'
#
loop_
_entity.id
_entity.type
_entity.pdbx_description
1 polymer ?
#
loop_
_entity_poly.entity_id
_entity_poly.type
_entity_poly.pdbx_seq_one_letter_code
_entity_poly.pdbx_strand_id
1 'polypeptide(L)'
;MNKFFMIILVLFAVNPNKGIAQLDNPELYDIGGEFAFVRVQYDSYYEGGFYGGPWLTDFPASDENFLRGVARLTNVRVMSQPIVLRFDDEEIFDYPFLYALEMGRNGGLSMSQRELENLREYLLRGGFLLIDDFWGQRQWNAFYQDFALLFPDRQMIELHADHEIFHTFYDIDGPQMIPGRGGRQGYGQAGMNAASNHAILDDTGRVMVLINWNSDMGDGWEHTYDQWYPTQYANSAYQLGINYLIYSLTH
;
A
#
# COMPACT_ATOMS: atom_id res chain seq x y z
N MET A 1 0.60 17.05 -25.42
CA MET A 1 2.06 16.93 -25.60
C MET A 1 2.58 16.29 -24.32
N ASN A 2 2.65 14.94 -24.33
CA ASN A 2 3.00 14.14 -23.16
C ASN A 2 4.49 14.31 -22.86
N LYS A 3 4.81 14.88 -21.71
CA LYS A 3 6.16 14.82 -21.16
C LYS A 3 6.30 13.57 -20.30
N PHE A 4 6.61 12.45 -20.92
CA PHE A 4 7.13 11.31 -20.19
C PHE A 4 8.55 11.64 -19.74
N PHE A 5 8.78 11.70 -18.44
CA PHE A 5 10.12 11.74 -17.88
C PHE A 5 10.73 10.33 -17.99
N MET A 6 11.80 10.22 -18.75
CA MET A 6 12.59 8.99 -18.85
C MET A 6 13.44 8.87 -17.58
N ILE A 7 13.03 7.94 -16.70
CA ILE A 7 13.81 7.61 -15.49
C ILE A 7 15.01 6.75 -15.92
N ILE A 8 16.22 7.28 -15.75
CA ILE A 8 17.45 6.51 -15.92
C ILE A 8 17.70 5.77 -14.60
N LEU A 9 17.41 4.47 -14.57
CA LEU A 9 17.68 3.59 -13.44
C LEU A 9 19.18 3.28 -13.39
N VAL A 10 19.90 3.84 -12.42
CA VAL A 10 21.29 3.45 -12.13
C VAL A 10 21.24 2.39 -11.03
N LEU A 11 21.36 1.13 -11.42
CA LEU A 11 21.48 -0.01 -10.50
C LEU A 11 22.87 0.00 -9.84
N PHE A 12 22.92 0.27 -8.56
CA PHE A 12 24.10 0.01 -7.74
C PHE A 12 23.86 -1.18 -6.79
N ALA A 13 24.87 -2.01 -6.70
CA ALA A 13 24.88 -3.24 -5.89
C ALA A 13 24.61 -2.93 -4.41
N VAL A 14 23.61 -3.56 -3.84
CA VAL A 14 23.25 -3.47 -2.42
C VAL A 14 24.19 -4.34 -1.59
N ASN A 15 24.78 -3.78 -0.54
CA ASN A 15 25.57 -4.51 0.43
C ASN A 15 24.68 -4.91 1.62
N PRO A 16 24.37 -6.20 1.85
CA PRO A 16 23.36 -6.65 2.81
C PRO A 16 23.74 -6.54 4.29
N ASN A 17 24.93 -6.03 4.62
CA ASN A 17 25.46 -6.05 5.99
C ASN A 17 25.51 -4.68 6.69
N LYS A 18 24.74 -3.67 6.30
CA LYS A 18 24.65 -2.44 7.08
C LYS A 18 23.56 -2.56 8.13
N GLY A 19 24.00 -2.66 9.39
CA GLY A 19 23.13 -2.68 10.58
C GLY A 19 22.24 -1.41 10.68
N ILE A 20 21.07 -1.63 11.24
CA ILE A 20 19.93 -0.70 11.36
C ILE A 20 20.21 0.60 12.17
N ALA A 21 21.41 0.79 12.74
CA ALA A 21 21.64 1.75 13.82
C ALA A 21 22.22 3.11 13.44
N GLN A 22 22.43 3.44 12.17
CA GLN A 22 23.00 4.75 11.82
C GLN A 22 22.67 5.16 10.40
N LEU A 23 21.73 6.07 10.24
CA LEU A 23 21.66 7.00 9.10
C LEU A 23 20.34 7.82 9.14
N ASP A 24 20.24 8.77 10.08
CA ASP A 24 19.46 9.97 9.81
C ASP A 24 20.32 10.81 8.86
N ASN A 25 20.22 10.58 7.57
CA ASN A 25 20.83 11.45 6.58
C ASN A 25 19.75 12.43 6.08
N PRO A 26 19.75 13.70 6.55
CA PRO A 26 18.73 14.67 6.15
C PRO A 26 18.70 14.95 4.64
N GLU A 27 19.77 14.64 3.90
CA GLU A 27 19.85 14.81 2.45
C GLU A 27 18.97 13.84 1.67
N LEU A 28 18.50 12.73 2.30
CA LEU A 28 17.54 11.78 1.69
C LEU A 28 16.10 12.27 1.77
N TYR A 29 15.82 13.29 2.58
CA TYR A 29 14.52 13.91 2.75
C TYR A 29 14.53 15.30 2.10
N ASP A 30 14.63 15.35 0.79
CA ASP A 30 14.62 16.65 0.12
C ASP A 30 13.19 17.09 -0.20
N ILE A 31 12.98 18.40 -0.09
CA ILE A 31 11.79 19.10 -0.59
C ILE A 31 11.84 19.03 -2.11
N GLY A 32 11.12 18.07 -2.69
CA GLY A 32 11.15 17.72 -4.12
C GLY A 32 11.60 16.29 -4.39
N GLY A 33 11.40 15.38 -3.42
CA GLY A 33 11.64 13.94 -3.58
C GLY A 33 10.88 13.36 -4.78
N GLU A 34 11.42 12.27 -5.33
CA GLU A 34 10.85 11.58 -6.48
C GLU A 34 9.60 10.77 -6.12
N PHE A 35 9.47 10.37 -4.86
CA PHE A 35 8.34 9.60 -4.35
C PHE A 35 7.64 10.30 -3.20
N ALA A 36 6.31 10.42 -3.32
CA ALA A 36 5.40 10.81 -2.26
C ALA A 36 4.54 9.60 -1.87
N PHE A 37 4.38 9.36 -0.57
CA PHE A 37 3.41 8.42 -0.08
C PHE A 37 2.04 9.10 -0.03
N VAL A 38 1.11 8.65 -0.86
CA VAL A 38 -0.23 9.22 -0.94
C VAL A 38 -1.22 8.33 -0.21
N ARG A 39 -1.70 8.80 0.93
CA ARG A 39 -2.79 8.20 1.70
C ARG A 39 -4.12 8.60 1.09
N VAL A 40 -4.96 7.65 0.76
CA VAL A 40 -6.31 7.93 0.25
C VAL A 40 -7.30 8.14 1.39
N GLN A 41 -7.91 9.32 1.41
CA GLN A 41 -9.09 9.60 2.22
C GLN A 41 -10.35 9.19 1.45
N TYR A 42 -11.18 8.34 2.05
CA TYR A 42 -12.42 7.88 1.46
C TYR A 42 -13.55 7.88 2.51
N ASP A 43 -14.79 7.86 2.03
CA ASP A 43 -15.97 7.77 2.88
C ASP A 43 -16.41 6.30 3.03
N SER A 44 -16.86 5.90 4.22
CA SER A 44 -17.45 4.60 4.50
C SER A 44 -18.94 4.70 4.78
N TYR A 45 -19.70 3.61 4.61
CA TYR A 45 -21.15 3.63 4.82
C TYR A 45 -21.55 3.92 6.26
N TYR A 46 -20.72 3.53 7.22
CA TYR A 46 -21.01 3.75 8.65
C TYR A 46 -19.91 4.61 9.28
N GLU A 47 -20.29 5.78 9.75
CA GLU A 47 -19.45 6.61 10.59
C GLU A 47 -19.36 5.97 11.98
N GLY A 48 -18.37 5.10 12.21
CA GLY A 48 -18.25 4.41 13.49
C GLY A 48 -16.81 4.18 13.92
N GLY A 49 -16.47 4.64 15.10
CA GLY A 49 -15.36 4.17 15.91
C GLY A 49 -14.15 5.07 16.05
N PHE A 50 -13.70 5.77 15.02
CA PHE A 50 -12.62 6.76 15.13
C PHE A 50 -13.05 8.08 14.50
N TYR A 51 -12.66 9.19 15.13
CA TYR A 51 -12.82 10.52 14.55
C TYR A 51 -12.07 10.55 13.22
N GLY A 52 -12.81 10.72 12.11
CA GLY A 52 -12.24 10.86 10.77
C GLY A 52 -12.40 9.66 9.83
N GLY A 53 -12.89 8.51 10.29
CA GLY A 53 -13.16 7.32 9.46
C GLY A 53 -12.01 6.29 9.40
N PRO A 54 -12.25 5.12 8.76
CA PRO A 54 -11.27 4.02 8.71
C PRO A 54 -9.95 4.39 8.03
N TRP A 55 -9.98 5.27 7.01
CA TRP A 55 -8.81 5.70 6.26
C TRP A 55 -7.71 6.34 7.13
N LEU A 56 -8.09 6.84 8.33
CA LEU A 56 -7.19 7.53 9.27
C LEU A 56 -6.44 6.55 10.20
N THR A 57 -6.74 5.25 10.13
CA THR A 57 -6.04 4.24 10.93
C THR A 57 -4.53 4.32 10.63
N ASP A 58 -3.70 4.22 11.68
CA ASP A 58 -2.23 4.27 11.66
C ASP A 58 -1.61 5.58 11.12
N PHE A 59 -2.45 6.52 10.64
CA PHE A 59 -1.97 7.80 10.12
C PHE A 59 -1.62 8.78 11.24
N PRO A 60 -0.52 9.57 11.15
CA PRO A 60 0.47 9.56 10.05
C PRO A 60 1.66 8.64 10.30
N ALA A 61 1.72 7.93 11.44
CA ALA A 61 2.92 7.24 11.88
C ALA A 61 3.38 6.14 10.91
N SER A 62 2.44 5.34 10.37
CA SER A 62 2.75 4.30 9.40
C SER A 62 3.39 4.88 8.13
N ASP A 63 2.82 5.95 7.61
CA ASP A 63 3.21 6.58 6.36
C ASP A 63 4.60 7.23 6.46
N GLU A 64 4.82 7.98 7.57
CA GLU A 64 6.13 8.58 7.86
C GLU A 64 7.21 7.52 8.06
N ASN A 65 6.90 6.44 8.78
CA ASN A 65 7.83 5.35 9.00
C ASN A 65 8.14 4.61 7.70
N PHE A 66 7.13 4.38 6.84
CA PHE A 66 7.37 3.78 5.53
C PHE A 66 8.28 4.66 4.66
N LEU A 67 8.05 5.97 4.58
CA LEU A 67 8.92 6.91 3.88
C LEU A 67 10.36 6.84 4.40
N ARG A 68 10.55 6.83 5.73
CA ARG A 68 11.89 6.64 6.35
C ARG A 68 12.52 5.30 5.96
N GLY A 69 11.72 4.24 5.92
CA GLY A 69 12.17 2.91 5.48
C GLY A 69 12.63 2.90 4.03
N VAL A 70 11.83 3.46 3.11
CA VAL A 70 12.19 3.59 1.69
C VAL A 70 13.50 4.37 1.52
N ALA A 71 13.64 5.53 2.17
CA ALA A 71 14.86 6.33 2.10
C ALA A 71 16.10 5.59 2.62
N ARG A 72 15.95 4.71 3.62
CA ARG A 72 17.07 3.98 4.24
C ARG A 72 17.45 2.71 3.50
N LEU A 73 16.47 2.04 2.91
CA LEU A 73 16.64 0.70 2.33
C LEU A 73 16.80 0.72 0.82
N THR A 74 16.50 1.85 0.18
CA THR A 74 16.61 2.05 -1.26
C THR A 74 17.39 3.32 -1.59
N ASN A 75 17.56 3.60 -2.89
CA ASN A 75 18.08 4.88 -3.38
C ASN A 75 16.96 5.83 -3.87
N VAL A 76 15.71 5.52 -3.61
CA VAL A 76 14.58 6.37 -3.95
C VAL A 76 14.58 7.58 -3.04
N ARG A 77 14.59 8.78 -3.63
CA ARG A 77 14.41 10.03 -2.89
C ARG A 77 12.93 10.19 -2.55
N VAL A 78 12.64 10.46 -1.30
CA VAL A 78 11.27 10.53 -0.79
C VAL A 78 10.93 11.92 -0.29
N MET A 79 9.67 12.29 -0.32
CA MET A 79 9.17 13.45 0.40
C MET A 79 9.22 13.20 1.91
N SER A 80 9.37 14.26 2.69
CA SER A 80 9.50 14.19 4.16
C SER A 80 8.18 13.89 4.87
N GLN A 81 7.05 14.15 4.22
CA GLN A 81 5.72 13.99 4.77
C GLN A 81 4.79 13.27 3.77
N PRO A 82 3.85 12.43 4.26
CA PRO A 82 2.82 11.87 3.41
C PRO A 82 1.86 12.97 2.91
N ILE A 83 1.16 12.64 1.81
CA ILE A 83 0.11 13.49 1.23
C ILE A 83 -1.22 12.76 1.44
N VAL A 84 -2.29 13.51 1.74
CA VAL A 84 -3.64 12.96 1.82
C VAL A 84 -4.45 13.51 0.65
N LEU A 85 -4.99 12.60 -0.18
CA LEU A 85 -5.86 12.95 -1.32
C LEU A 85 -7.10 12.08 -1.31
N ARG A 86 -8.16 12.56 -1.95
CA ARG A 86 -9.36 11.79 -2.27
C ARG A 86 -9.25 11.22 -3.69
N PHE A 87 -10.06 10.22 -4.00
CA PHE A 87 -10.09 9.65 -5.35
C PHE A 87 -10.57 10.64 -6.42
N ASP A 88 -11.32 11.67 -6.07
CA ASP A 88 -11.80 12.70 -6.99
C ASP A 88 -10.92 13.96 -7.06
N ASP A 89 -9.81 13.99 -6.34
CA ASP A 89 -8.81 15.05 -6.49
C ASP A 89 -8.02 14.84 -7.79
N GLU A 90 -7.83 15.94 -8.55
CA GLU A 90 -7.07 15.87 -9.81
C GLU A 90 -5.59 15.60 -9.59
N GLU A 91 -5.08 15.94 -8.42
CA GLU A 91 -3.69 15.76 -8.02
C GLU A 91 -3.26 14.28 -7.95
N ILE A 92 -4.19 13.30 -7.86
CA ILE A 92 -3.81 11.88 -7.86
C ILE A 92 -3.03 11.48 -9.12
N PHE A 93 -3.26 12.16 -10.23
CA PHE A 93 -2.56 11.88 -11.50
C PHE A 93 -1.08 12.29 -11.50
N ASP A 94 -0.63 13.05 -10.49
CA ASP A 94 0.77 13.44 -10.33
C ASP A 94 1.59 12.38 -9.60
N TYR A 95 0.92 11.36 -9.00
CA TYR A 95 1.55 10.37 -8.15
C TYR A 95 1.33 8.95 -8.68
N PRO A 96 2.39 8.13 -8.83
CA PRO A 96 2.27 6.79 -9.39
C PRO A 96 1.68 5.76 -8.42
N PHE A 97 1.66 6.05 -7.10
CA PHE A 97 1.32 5.11 -6.04
C PHE A 97 0.34 5.72 -5.04
N LEU A 98 -0.79 5.07 -4.86
CA LEU A 98 -1.78 5.40 -3.85
C LEU A 98 -1.88 4.27 -2.82
N TYR A 99 -2.11 4.61 -1.56
CA TYR A 99 -2.32 3.67 -0.47
C TYR A 99 -3.65 3.92 0.24
N ALA A 100 -4.43 2.87 0.37
CA ALA A 100 -5.68 2.86 1.11
C ALA A 100 -5.74 1.65 2.03
N LEU A 101 -6.42 1.78 3.17
CA LEU A 101 -6.54 0.67 4.12
C LEU A 101 -7.95 0.56 4.67
N GLU A 102 -8.26 -0.58 5.31
CA GLU A 102 -9.55 -0.86 5.96
C GLU A 102 -10.80 -0.67 5.07
N MET A 103 -10.68 -0.73 3.76
CA MET A 103 -11.78 -0.46 2.82
C MET A 103 -12.97 -1.43 2.96
N GLY A 104 -12.79 -2.60 3.58
CA GLY A 104 -13.87 -3.53 3.91
C GLY A 104 -14.52 -3.30 5.28
N ARG A 105 -13.97 -2.37 6.07
CA ARG A 105 -14.48 -2.04 7.41
C ARG A 105 -15.70 -1.11 7.32
N ASN A 106 -16.49 -1.04 8.37
CA ASN A 106 -17.65 -0.16 8.48
C ASN A 106 -18.63 -0.26 7.30
N GLY A 107 -18.80 -1.48 6.77
CA GLY A 107 -19.78 -1.74 5.71
C GLY A 107 -19.26 -1.54 4.30
N GLY A 108 -17.97 -1.26 4.12
CA GLY A 108 -17.35 -0.99 2.83
C GLY A 108 -17.10 0.50 2.60
N LEU A 109 -16.66 0.82 1.40
CA LEU A 109 -16.41 2.21 1.00
C LEU A 109 -17.61 2.76 0.22
N SER A 110 -17.89 4.04 0.40
CA SER A 110 -18.96 4.75 -0.33
C SER A 110 -18.31 5.67 -1.33
N MET A 111 -18.19 5.21 -2.59
CA MET A 111 -17.64 6.05 -3.67
C MET A 111 -18.75 6.73 -4.48
N SER A 112 -18.59 8.01 -4.73
CA SER A 112 -19.37 8.74 -5.72
C SER A 112 -19.02 8.28 -7.14
N GLN A 113 -19.91 8.56 -8.09
CA GLN A 113 -19.65 8.30 -9.51
C GLN A 113 -18.35 8.97 -10.00
N ARG A 114 -18.10 10.20 -9.52
CA ARG A 114 -16.89 10.95 -9.87
C ARG A 114 -15.61 10.26 -9.33
N GLU A 115 -15.62 9.78 -8.09
CA GLU A 115 -14.49 9.04 -7.53
C GLU A 115 -14.21 7.74 -8.30
N LEU A 116 -15.28 7.01 -8.68
CA LEU A 116 -15.13 5.80 -9.51
C LEU A 116 -14.51 6.10 -10.88
N GLU A 117 -15.01 7.13 -11.57
CA GLU A 117 -14.51 7.51 -12.89
C GLU A 117 -13.06 7.99 -12.82
N ASN A 118 -12.74 8.83 -11.84
CA ASN A 118 -11.41 9.39 -11.67
C ASN A 118 -10.38 8.32 -11.29
N LEU A 119 -10.71 7.44 -10.34
CA LEU A 119 -9.86 6.32 -9.97
C LEU A 119 -9.64 5.35 -11.14
N ARG A 120 -10.70 5.03 -11.88
CA ARG A 120 -10.58 4.19 -13.09
C ARG A 120 -9.61 4.78 -14.10
N GLU A 121 -9.75 6.07 -14.39
CA GLU A 121 -8.88 6.78 -15.32
C GLU A 121 -7.43 6.81 -14.82
N TYR A 122 -7.22 7.07 -13.52
CA TYR A 122 -5.90 7.04 -12.88
C TYR A 122 -5.21 5.68 -13.09
N LEU A 123 -5.90 4.59 -12.81
CA LEU A 123 -5.36 3.23 -12.92
C LEU A 123 -5.05 2.85 -14.38
N LEU A 124 -5.93 3.22 -15.32
CA LEU A 124 -5.73 2.97 -16.74
C LEU A 124 -4.59 3.80 -17.34
N ARG A 125 -4.24 4.93 -16.75
CA ARG A 125 -3.10 5.77 -17.17
C ARG A 125 -1.75 5.33 -16.60
N GLY A 126 -1.70 4.26 -15.84
CA GLY A 126 -0.46 3.73 -15.27
C GLY A 126 -0.36 3.88 -13.75
N GLY A 127 -1.37 4.42 -13.09
CA GLY A 127 -1.42 4.49 -11.63
C GLY A 127 -1.50 3.12 -10.97
N PHE A 128 -1.09 3.06 -9.71
CA PHE A 128 -1.11 1.86 -8.87
C PHE A 128 -1.80 2.17 -7.54
N LEU A 129 -2.73 1.30 -7.13
CA LEU A 129 -3.40 1.39 -5.83
C LEU A 129 -3.10 0.15 -4.99
N LEU A 130 -2.50 0.37 -3.82
CA LEU A 130 -2.35 -0.64 -2.78
C LEU A 130 -3.48 -0.52 -1.76
N ILE A 131 -4.19 -1.63 -1.52
CA ILE A 131 -5.24 -1.75 -0.51
C ILE A 131 -4.80 -2.75 0.55
N ASP A 132 -4.88 -2.34 1.83
CA ASP A 132 -4.31 -3.08 2.95
C ASP A 132 -5.28 -3.12 4.14
N ASP A 133 -4.96 -3.90 5.15
CA ASP A 133 -5.58 -3.97 6.47
C ASP A 133 -7.10 -4.16 6.46
N PHE A 134 -7.57 -5.26 5.87
CA PHE A 134 -8.93 -5.72 6.12
C PHE A 134 -9.02 -7.25 6.20
N TRP A 135 -9.99 -7.76 6.95
CA TRP A 135 -9.91 -9.08 7.53
C TRP A 135 -11.18 -9.90 7.36
N GLY A 136 -11.00 -11.16 7.00
CA GLY A 136 -12.05 -12.15 6.97
C GLY A 136 -13.12 -11.91 5.90
N GLN A 137 -13.98 -12.91 5.71
CA GLN A 137 -14.95 -12.92 4.63
C GLN A 137 -15.98 -11.79 4.69
N ARG A 138 -16.32 -11.30 5.89
CA ARG A 138 -17.31 -10.22 6.02
C ARG A 138 -16.79 -8.91 5.44
N GLN A 139 -15.54 -8.54 5.77
CA GLN A 139 -14.94 -7.31 5.26
C GLN A 139 -14.61 -7.45 3.77
N TRP A 140 -14.16 -8.64 3.33
CA TRP A 140 -13.97 -8.93 1.92
C TRP A 140 -15.25 -8.73 1.10
N ASN A 141 -16.38 -9.28 1.56
CA ASN A 141 -17.65 -9.15 0.84
C ASN A 141 -18.11 -7.68 0.76
N ALA A 142 -17.95 -6.92 1.83
CA ALA A 142 -18.28 -5.49 1.85
C ALA A 142 -17.41 -4.71 0.85
N PHE A 143 -16.11 -4.92 0.89
CA PHE A 143 -15.16 -4.33 -0.06
C PHE A 143 -15.47 -4.72 -1.51
N TYR A 144 -15.66 -6.01 -1.77
CA TYR A 144 -15.84 -6.53 -3.13
C TYR A 144 -17.09 -5.98 -3.81
N GLN A 145 -18.19 -5.81 -3.08
CA GLN A 145 -19.43 -5.27 -3.62
C GLN A 145 -19.26 -3.88 -4.23
N ASP A 146 -18.51 -3.02 -3.55
CA ASP A 146 -18.30 -1.64 -3.99
C ASP A 146 -17.17 -1.56 -5.03
N PHE A 147 -16.07 -2.28 -4.78
CA PHE A 147 -14.88 -2.17 -5.61
C PHE A 147 -15.02 -2.88 -6.96
N ALA A 148 -15.89 -3.90 -7.07
CA ALA A 148 -16.22 -4.55 -8.35
C ALA A 148 -16.90 -3.59 -9.35
N LEU A 149 -17.48 -2.49 -8.88
CA LEU A 149 -18.04 -1.44 -9.75
C LEU A 149 -16.96 -0.67 -10.51
N LEU A 150 -15.74 -0.67 -10.01
CA LEU A 150 -14.61 0.03 -10.65
C LEU A 150 -14.29 -0.58 -12.01
N PHE A 151 -14.24 -1.91 -12.10
CA PHE A 151 -13.97 -2.65 -13.34
C PHE A 151 -14.93 -3.84 -13.48
N PRO A 152 -16.20 -3.61 -13.91
CA PRO A 152 -17.19 -4.68 -14.02
C PRO A 152 -16.82 -5.77 -15.04
N ASP A 153 -15.94 -5.44 -15.97
CA ASP A 153 -15.43 -6.28 -17.05
C ASP A 153 -14.12 -7.00 -16.72
N ARG A 154 -13.54 -6.76 -15.53
CA ARG A 154 -12.29 -7.39 -15.08
C ARG A 154 -12.51 -8.25 -13.84
N GLN A 155 -11.72 -9.29 -13.72
CA GLN A 155 -11.73 -10.15 -12.54
C GLN A 155 -10.63 -9.74 -11.56
N MET A 156 -10.93 -9.81 -10.28
CA MET A 156 -9.89 -9.87 -9.25
C MET A 156 -9.30 -11.28 -9.24
N ILE A 157 -8.01 -11.38 -9.48
CA ILE A 157 -7.29 -12.66 -9.47
C ILE A 157 -6.42 -12.76 -8.22
N GLU A 158 -6.24 -13.95 -7.71
CA GLU A 158 -5.28 -14.22 -6.64
C GLU A 158 -3.86 -14.31 -7.25
N LEU A 159 -2.91 -13.62 -6.62
CA LEU A 159 -1.50 -13.68 -7.02
C LEU A 159 -0.79 -14.79 -6.24
N HIS A 160 -0.07 -15.63 -6.97
CA HIS A 160 0.76 -16.69 -6.40
C HIS A 160 2.19 -16.21 -6.14
N ALA A 161 2.94 -16.99 -5.35
CA ALA A 161 4.28 -16.64 -4.90
C ALA A 161 5.30 -16.39 -6.03
N ASP A 162 5.07 -16.95 -7.21
CA ASP A 162 5.92 -16.80 -8.40
C ASP A 162 5.65 -15.50 -9.19
N HIS A 163 4.67 -14.70 -8.78
CA HIS A 163 4.40 -13.43 -9.45
C HIS A 163 5.54 -12.44 -9.21
N GLU A 164 5.97 -11.74 -10.27
CA GLU A 164 7.13 -10.83 -10.25
C GLU A 164 7.06 -9.74 -9.16
N ILE A 165 5.86 -9.31 -8.75
CA ILE A 165 5.68 -8.30 -7.71
C ILE A 165 6.32 -8.69 -6.37
N PHE A 166 6.48 -10.00 -6.09
CA PHE A 166 7.15 -10.50 -4.91
C PHE A 166 8.67 -10.57 -5.05
N HIS A 167 9.21 -10.31 -6.27
CA HIS A 167 10.62 -10.46 -6.61
C HIS A 167 11.24 -9.19 -7.20
N THR A 168 10.53 -8.05 -7.16
CA THR A 168 10.94 -6.81 -7.81
C THR A 168 12.20 -6.20 -7.20
N PHE A 169 12.35 -6.25 -5.88
CA PHE A 169 13.51 -5.71 -5.15
C PHE A 169 14.04 -6.72 -4.12
N TYR A 170 13.17 -7.27 -3.30
CA TYR A 170 13.44 -8.39 -2.42
C TYR A 170 12.85 -9.66 -3.02
N ASP A 171 13.49 -10.80 -2.77
CA ASP A 171 12.97 -12.12 -3.12
C ASP A 171 12.12 -12.64 -1.96
N ILE A 172 10.80 -12.70 -2.13
CA ILE A 172 9.82 -13.01 -1.08
C ILE A 172 8.98 -14.21 -1.53
N ASP A 173 8.76 -15.16 -0.64
CA ASP A 173 7.97 -16.37 -0.88
C ASP A 173 6.43 -16.08 -0.91
N GLY A 174 6.01 -15.02 -1.58
CA GLY A 174 4.60 -14.67 -1.78
C GLY A 174 3.96 -13.90 -0.61
N PRO A 175 2.62 -13.96 -0.48
CA PRO A 175 1.87 -13.21 0.51
C PRO A 175 2.32 -13.49 1.94
N GLN A 176 2.46 -12.45 2.76
CA GLN A 176 2.86 -12.56 4.17
C GLN A 176 1.74 -12.07 5.09
N MET A 177 1.42 -12.83 6.13
CA MET A 177 0.49 -12.39 7.17
C MET A 177 1.24 -11.51 8.17
N ILE A 178 0.97 -10.21 8.12
CA ILE A 178 1.46 -9.23 9.06
C ILE A 178 0.32 -8.93 10.02
N PRO A 179 0.48 -9.20 11.32
CA PRO A 179 -0.60 -9.04 12.28
C PRO A 179 -0.81 -7.59 12.64
N GLY A 180 -2.05 -7.14 12.64
CA GLY A 180 -2.45 -5.90 13.25
C GLY A 180 -2.36 -5.93 14.78
N ARG A 181 -2.44 -4.76 15.41
CA ARG A 181 -2.34 -4.58 16.86
C ARG A 181 -3.25 -5.50 17.66
N GLY A 182 -4.46 -5.76 17.15
CA GLY A 182 -5.40 -6.69 17.75
C GLY A 182 -5.00 -8.16 17.69
N GLY A 183 -4.18 -8.55 16.71
CA GLY A 183 -3.78 -9.93 16.46
C GLY A 183 -2.93 -10.56 17.54
N ARG A 184 -2.13 -9.76 18.25
CA ARG A 184 -1.31 -10.24 19.38
C ARG A 184 -2.15 -10.73 20.56
N GLN A 185 -3.37 -10.23 20.71
CA GLN A 185 -4.30 -10.59 21.80
C GLN A 185 -5.40 -11.56 21.36
N GLY A 186 -5.33 -12.11 20.14
CA GLY A 186 -6.36 -13.00 19.61
C GLY A 186 -7.62 -12.27 19.13
N TYR A 187 -7.59 -10.97 19.01
CA TYR A 187 -8.72 -10.20 18.48
C TYR A 187 -8.86 -10.44 16.96
N GLY A 188 -9.98 -11.03 16.58
CA GLY A 188 -10.47 -11.04 15.20
C GLY A 188 -9.70 -11.93 14.21
N GLN A 189 -8.47 -12.29 14.50
CA GLN A 189 -7.62 -13.07 13.60
C GLN A 189 -7.61 -14.58 13.93
N ALA A 190 -8.14 -14.97 15.07
CA ALA A 190 -8.31 -16.38 15.41
C ALA A 190 -9.33 -17.04 14.45
N GLY A 191 -8.88 -17.92 13.59
CA GLY A 191 -9.69 -18.60 12.59
C GLY A 191 -9.81 -17.87 11.25
N MET A 192 -9.03 -16.82 11.01
CA MET A 192 -8.92 -16.22 9.68
C MET A 192 -8.07 -17.08 8.74
N ASN A 193 -8.41 -17.02 7.47
CA ASN A 193 -7.65 -17.66 6.42
C ASN A 193 -6.22 -17.08 6.38
N ALA A 194 -5.30 -17.79 5.72
CA ALA A 194 -3.97 -17.26 5.42
C ALA A 194 -4.08 -15.92 4.69
N ALA A 195 -3.05 -15.09 4.81
CA ALA A 195 -2.92 -13.89 4.00
C ALA A 195 -2.92 -14.26 2.51
N SER A 196 -3.57 -13.45 1.70
CA SER A 196 -3.54 -13.58 0.25
C SER A 196 -3.48 -12.22 -0.41
N ASN A 197 -2.84 -12.18 -1.57
CA ASN A 197 -2.81 -11.00 -2.42
C ASN A 197 -3.73 -11.21 -3.61
N HIS A 198 -4.58 -10.25 -3.87
CA HIS A 198 -5.42 -10.24 -5.07
C HIS A 198 -5.08 -9.02 -5.92
N ALA A 199 -5.35 -9.09 -7.22
CA ALA A 199 -5.04 -8.01 -8.12
C ALA A 199 -6.13 -7.80 -9.18
N ILE A 200 -6.22 -6.56 -9.66
CA ILE A 200 -6.86 -6.22 -10.92
C ILE A 200 -5.75 -5.83 -11.90
N LEU A 201 -5.72 -6.52 -13.04
CA LEU A 201 -4.70 -6.32 -14.05
C LEU A 201 -5.22 -5.44 -15.20
N ASP A 202 -4.33 -4.71 -15.85
CA ASP A 202 -4.61 -4.09 -17.14
C ASP A 202 -4.51 -5.08 -18.31
N ASP A 203 -4.67 -4.60 -19.53
CA ASP A 203 -4.65 -5.43 -20.75
C ASP A 203 -3.25 -5.99 -21.09
N THR A 204 -2.20 -5.47 -20.46
CA THR A 204 -0.82 -5.94 -20.63
C THR A 204 -0.39 -6.94 -19.56
N GLY A 205 -1.21 -7.12 -18.53
CA GLY A 205 -0.91 -7.95 -17.36
C GLY A 205 -0.27 -7.20 -16.19
N ARG A 206 -0.13 -5.86 -16.28
CA ARG A 206 0.37 -5.03 -15.18
C ARG A 206 -0.66 -4.99 -14.05
N VAL A 207 -0.21 -5.09 -12.81
CA VAL A 207 -1.04 -4.89 -11.62
C VAL A 207 -1.40 -3.42 -11.48
N MET A 208 -2.68 -3.09 -11.63
CA MET A 208 -3.23 -1.76 -11.38
C MET A 208 -3.64 -1.59 -9.92
N VAL A 209 -4.28 -2.61 -9.36
CA VAL A 209 -4.72 -2.64 -7.96
C VAL A 209 -4.15 -3.89 -7.32
N LEU A 210 -3.49 -3.72 -6.19
CA LEU A 210 -3.03 -4.80 -5.33
C LEU A 210 -3.79 -4.77 -4.02
N ILE A 211 -4.31 -5.91 -3.60
CA ILE A 211 -5.14 -6.06 -2.41
C ILE A 211 -4.47 -7.05 -1.47
N ASN A 212 -4.06 -6.58 -0.30
CA ASN A 212 -3.58 -7.42 0.80
C ASN A 212 -4.75 -7.80 1.70
N TRP A 213 -5.21 -9.04 1.59
CA TRP A 213 -6.27 -9.55 2.43
C TRP A 213 -5.72 -10.39 3.57
N ASN A 214 -6.22 -10.17 4.79
CA ASN A 214 -5.74 -10.78 6.04
C ASN A 214 -4.27 -10.44 6.35
N SER A 215 -3.88 -9.23 6.10
CA SER A 215 -2.56 -8.68 6.40
C SER A 215 -2.68 -7.18 6.71
N ASP A 216 -1.75 -6.65 7.49
CA ASP A 216 -1.73 -5.29 7.98
C ASP A 216 -0.29 -4.74 7.94
N MET A 217 0.09 -4.22 6.78
CA MET A 217 1.40 -3.61 6.64
C MET A 217 1.48 -2.26 7.37
N GLY A 218 0.33 -1.57 7.50
CA GLY A 218 0.21 -0.30 8.22
C GLY A 218 0.72 -0.44 9.65
N ASP A 219 0.23 -1.42 10.42
CA ASP A 219 0.71 -1.72 11.78
C ASP A 219 2.19 -2.14 11.79
N GLY A 220 2.65 -2.88 10.76
CA GLY A 220 4.05 -3.24 10.61
C GLY A 220 4.97 -2.02 10.49
N TRP A 221 4.51 -0.95 9.84
CA TRP A 221 5.23 0.31 9.72
C TRP A 221 5.03 1.20 10.94
N GLU A 222 3.78 1.38 11.44
CA GLU A 222 3.46 2.21 12.60
C GLU A 222 4.29 1.79 13.81
N HIS A 223 4.31 0.49 14.10
CA HIS A 223 4.92 -0.08 15.29
C HIS A 223 6.37 -0.53 15.12
N THR A 224 7.06 -0.06 14.09
CA THR A 224 8.47 -0.44 13.79
C THR A 224 9.41 -0.28 14.99
N TYR A 225 9.19 0.75 15.80
CA TYR A 225 10.07 1.07 16.95
C TYR A 225 9.49 0.62 18.28
N ASP A 226 8.32 0.01 18.28
CA ASP A 226 7.68 -0.44 19.50
C ASP A 226 8.26 -1.79 19.96
N GLN A 227 8.73 -1.85 21.20
CA GLN A 227 9.35 -3.06 21.78
C GLN A 227 8.41 -4.26 21.85
N TRP A 228 7.10 -4.03 21.86
CA TRP A 228 6.09 -5.08 21.92
C TRP A 228 5.75 -5.67 20.53
N TYR A 229 6.04 -4.96 19.44
CA TYR A 229 5.76 -5.43 18.08
C TYR A 229 6.93 -6.27 17.58
N PRO A 230 6.70 -7.50 17.10
CA PRO A 230 7.80 -8.36 16.67
C PRO A 230 8.48 -7.84 15.40
N THR A 231 9.78 -7.59 15.48
CA THR A 231 10.59 -7.03 14.40
C THR A 231 10.48 -7.81 13.08
N GLN A 232 10.24 -9.12 13.13
CA GLN A 232 10.07 -9.93 11.92
C GLN A 232 8.88 -9.43 11.07
N TYR A 233 7.77 -9.03 11.68
CA TYR A 233 6.60 -8.54 10.94
C TYR A 233 6.82 -7.14 10.39
N ALA A 234 7.47 -6.26 11.14
CA ALA A 234 7.89 -4.96 10.62
C ALA A 234 8.82 -5.14 9.40
N ASN A 235 9.81 -6.05 9.48
CA ASN A 235 10.68 -6.33 8.34
C ASN A 235 9.91 -6.84 7.13
N SER A 236 8.98 -7.79 7.31
CA SER A 236 8.12 -8.28 6.21
C SER A 236 7.29 -7.16 5.59
N ALA A 237 6.71 -6.26 6.42
CA ALA A 237 5.94 -5.11 5.94
C ALA A 237 6.79 -4.18 5.05
N TYR A 238 8.03 -3.88 5.46
CA TYR A 238 8.93 -3.06 4.63
C TYR A 238 9.33 -3.78 3.35
N GLN A 239 9.66 -5.07 3.40
CA GLN A 239 10.08 -5.82 2.22
C GLN A 239 8.95 -5.87 1.17
N LEU A 240 7.73 -6.19 1.59
CA LEU A 240 6.55 -6.19 0.73
C LEU A 240 6.27 -4.79 0.17
N GLY A 241 6.18 -3.78 1.05
CA GLY A 241 5.86 -2.41 0.64
C GLY A 241 6.89 -1.84 -0.35
N ILE A 242 8.18 -2.12 -0.15
CA ILE A 242 9.24 -1.71 -1.09
C ILE A 242 9.11 -2.45 -2.42
N ASN A 243 8.81 -3.75 -2.42
CA ASN A 243 8.54 -4.47 -3.66
C ASN A 243 7.38 -3.87 -4.44
N TYR A 244 6.27 -3.57 -3.78
CA TYR A 244 5.08 -2.98 -4.40
C TYR A 244 5.35 -1.57 -4.93
N LEU A 245 6.11 -0.77 -4.17
CA LEU A 245 6.55 0.54 -4.62
C LEU A 245 7.44 0.44 -5.87
N ILE A 246 8.49 -0.38 -5.83
CA ILE A 246 9.40 -0.51 -6.98
C ILE A 246 8.65 -1.05 -8.19
N TYR A 247 7.74 -2.01 -7.99
CA TYR A 247 6.85 -2.49 -9.06
C TYR A 247 6.07 -1.33 -9.69
N SER A 248 5.42 -0.49 -8.88
CA SER A 248 4.63 0.64 -9.36
C SER A 248 5.45 1.70 -10.13
N LEU A 249 6.74 1.81 -9.84
CA LEU A 249 7.63 2.76 -10.50
C LEU A 249 8.24 2.22 -11.80
N THR A 250 8.16 0.90 -12.03
CA THR A 250 8.87 0.24 -13.14
C THR A 250 7.95 -0.42 -14.17
N HIS A 251 6.66 -0.53 -13.85
CA HIS A 251 5.62 -1.13 -14.70
C HIS A 251 4.46 -0.16 -14.92
#